data_f9a9c1afbbf5066c35edcb9fdf2e0a02
#
_entry.id   f9a9c1afbbf5066c35edcb9fdf2e0a02
#
_cell.length_a   1.000
_cell.length_b   1.000
_cell.length_c   1.000
_cell.angle_alpha   90.00
_cell.angle_beta   90.00
_cell.angle_gamma   90.00
#
_symmetry.space_group_name_H-M   'P 1'
#
loop_
_entity.id
_entity.type
_entity.pdbx_description
1 polymer ?
#
loop_
_entity_poly.entity_id
_entity_poly.type
_entity_poly.pdbx_seq_one_letter_code
_entity_poly.pdbx_strand_id
1 'polypeptide(L)'
;MRAQLLTRLCYGSMMALSIGMNLLPVFLTELSVEFGGEAGLSKEQLGRLSAWCFSGLVTGILITGPLADRWGAKLFALLGNVATAASLAAMAWAPSYGLLCGALFSMGLGAGMTDMILSPIVSVLNPERRTVALNWLHSFYCVGAVMTIGVGTVTLSIGLGWSGTCLLLLPLPLVLAAMMAPLRFPSMVGDGVDKSRRDSVAQKARMPMSQLVRRGWFVVAMAAIFLGGATEAGMAQWLPLYAEKSLGYPVWIGGLSLLLFSVAMTAGRMIVGMAGRRMDPFVMMAWGCGFSVVLFWIGAFFPSAPVALLACIAAGFTGSCLWPTTLAVTADRYPNGGASMFGMLAALGNAGGIFMPWLVGMIADWRDLHWGLAISAVAPFIMVPMILWMRRAKA
;
A
#
# COMPACT_ATOMS: atom_id res chain seq x y z
N MET A 1 -2.58 28.72 12.92
CA MET A 1 -3.75 27.89 13.30
C MET A 1 -4.36 27.13 12.12
N ARG A 2 -4.76 27.79 10.98
CA ARG A 2 -5.37 27.11 9.83
C ARG A 2 -4.45 26.12 9.09
N ALA A 3 -3.15 26.42 8.94
CA ALA A 3 -2.16 25.54 8.30
C ALA A 3 -1.94 24.25 9.12
N GLN A 4 -1.82 24.37 10.44
CA GLN A 4 -1.68 23.22 11.33
C GLN A 4 -2.92 22.32 11.33
N LEU A 5 -4.12 22.92 11.27
CA LEU A 5 -5.36 22.15 11.14
C LEU A 5 -5.38 21.37 9.82
N LEU A 6 -5.06 22.01 8.70
CA LEU A 6 -5.01 21.35 7.40
C LEU A 6 -3.96 20.22 7.38
N THR A 7 -2.78 20.43 7.98
CA THR A 7 -1.78 19.36 8.12
C THR A 7 -2.32 18.15 8.89
N ARG A 8 -3.03 18.38 10.01
CA ARG A 8 -3.65 17.29 10.80
C ARG A 8 -4.75 16.58 10.02
N LEU A 9 -5.55 17.31 9.25
CA LEU A 9 -6.57 16.71 8.39
C LEU A 9 -5.95 15.89 7.24
N CYS A 10 -4.80 16.32 6.71
CA CYS A 10 -4.03 15.50 5.77
C CYS A 10 -3.56 14.18 6.42
N TYR A 11 -3.12 14.22 7.68
CA TYR A 11 -2.78 13.00 8.43
C TYR A 11 -4.00 12.08 8.59
N GLY A 12 -5.16 12.64 8.94
CA GLY A 12 -6.43 11.90 9.00
C GLY A 12 -6.82 11.29 7.66
N SER A 13 -6.64 12.02 6.54
CA SER A 13 -6.93 11.51 5.20
C SER A 13 -5.98 10.39 4.80
N MET A 14 -4.71 10.44 5.24
CA MET A 14 -3.77 9.33 5.04
C MET A 14 -4.19 8.08 5.84
N MET A 15 -4.76 8.29 7.03
CA MET A 15 -5.35 7.20 7.82
C MET A 15 -6.59 6.62 7.13
N ALA A 16 -7.48 7.47 6.58
CA ALA A 16 -8.67 7.03 5.84
C ALA A 16 -8.32 6.30 4.54
N LEU A 17 -7.25 6.71 3.83
CA LEU A 17 -6.74 6.03 2.65
C LEU A 17 -6.37 4.57 2.95
N SER A 18 -5.78 4.30 4.10
CA SER A 18 -5.36 2.96 4.48
C SER A 18 -6.53 1.97 4.66
N ILE A 19 -7.76 2.46 4.86
CA ILE A 19 -8.97 1.63 4.98
C ILE A 19 -9.10 0.77 3.71
N GLY A 20 -9.05 1.40 2.54
CA GLY A 20 -9.21 0.71 1.26
C GLY A 20 -8.20 -0.41 1.03
N MET A 21 -6.99 -0.24 1.54
CA MET A 21 -5.91 -1.22 1.34
C MET A 21 -5.93 -2.37 2.35
N ASN A 22 -6.50 -2.17 3.54
CA ASN A 22 -6.36 -3.10 4.65
C ASN A 22 -7.69 -3.75 5.11
N LEU A 23 -8.83 -3.30 4.60
CA LEU A 23 -10.15 -3.84 4.99
C LEU A 23 -10.40 -5.21 4.38
N LEU A 24 -10.16 -5.35 3.07
CA LEU A 24 -10.50 -6.53 2.28
C LEU A 24 -9.94 -7.86 2.86
N PRO A 25 -8.66 -7.95 3.25
CA PRO A 25 -8.08 -9.21 3.70
C PRO A 25 -8.77 -9.81 4.92
N VAL A 26 -9.37 -8.99 5.78
CA VAL A 26 -10.04 -9.44 7.02
C VAL A 26 -11.32 -10.22 6.71
N PHE A 27 -11.98 -9.91 5.58
CA PHE A 27 -13.32 -10.41 5.25
C PHE A 27 -13.37 -11.38 4.07
N LEU A 28 -12.23 -11.91 3.63
CA LEU A 28 -12.19 -12.79 2.44
C LEU A 28 -13.12 -14.00 2.56
N THR A 29 -13.20 -14.62 3.73
CA THR A 29 -14.07 -15.75 3.97
C THR A 29 -15.54 -15.38 3.87
N GLU A 30 -15.96 -14.29 4.53
CA GLU A 30 -17.33 -13.80 4.52
C GLU A 30 -17.77 -13.42 3.11
N LEU A 31 -16.92 -12.67 2.39
CA LEU A 31 -17.15 -12.29 1.00
C LEU A 31 -17.23 -13.51 0.06
N SER A 32 -16.44 -14.54 0.33
CA SER A 32 -16.48 -15.79 -0.43
C SER A 32 -17.84 -16.47 -0.35
N VAL A 33 -18.41 -16.54 0.84
CA VAL A 33 -19.73 -17.15 1.06
C VAL A 33 -20.85 -16.27 0.51
N GLU A 34 -20.79 -14.97 0.76
CA GLU A 34 -21.86 -14.02 0.36
C GLU A 34 -22.01 -13.93 -1.16
N PHE A 35 -20.91 -13.84 -1.88
CA PHE A 35 -20.93 -13.64 -3.35
C PHE A 35 -20.75 -14.92 -4.16
N GLY A 36 -20.32 -16.03 -3.56
CA GLY A 36 -20.12 -17.32 -4.23
C GLY A 36 -21.17 -18.38 -3.88
N GLY A 37 -22.10 -18.09 -2.98
CA GLY A 37 -23.11 -19.02 -2.50
C GLY A 37 -22.51 -20.24 -1.81
N GLU A 38 -23.14 -21.42 -1.94
CA GLU A 38 -22.69 -22.66 -1.30
C GLU A 38 -21.28 -23.11 -1.74
N ALA A 39 -20.92 -22.86 -2.99
CA ALA A 39 -19.60 -23.20 -3.52
C ALA A 39 -18.50 -22.21 -3.08
N GLY A 40 -18.88 -21.00 -2.64
CA GLY A 40 -17.99 -19.90 -2.39
C GLY A 40 -17.38 -19.30 -3.67
N LEU A 41 -16.67 -18.18 -3.54
CA LEU A 41 -15.84 -17.65 -4.63
C LEU A 41 -14.58 -18.48 -4.78
N SER A 42 -14.09 -18.60 -6.03
CA SER A 42 -12.75 -19.16 -6.26
C SER A 42 -11.67 -18.27 -5.60
N LYS A 43 -10.52 -18.86 -5.28
CA LYS A 43 -9.41 -18.10 -4.69
C LYS A 43 -8.84 -17.07 -5.68
N GLU A 44 -8.91 -17.41 -6.98
CA GLU A 44 -8.58 -16.44 -8.03
C GLU A 44 -9.53 -15.24 -8.01
N GLN A 45 -10.83 -15.45 -7.86
CA GLN A 45 -11.80 -14.36 -7.72
C GLN A 45 -11.54 -13.50 -6.47
N LEU A 46 -11.18 -14.12 -5.33
CA LEU A 46 -10.80 -13.39 -4.11
C LEU A 46 -9.53 -12.56 -4.31
N GLY A 47 -8.51 -13.12 -4.97
CA GLY A 47 -7.29 -12.37 -5.33
C GLY A 47 -7.57 -11.20 -6.29
N ARG A 48 -8.53 -11.37 -7.21
CA ARG A 48 -8.98 -10.34 -8.15
C ARG A 48 -9.63 -9.13 -7.46
N LEU A 49 -10.28 -9.32 -6.30
CA LEU A 49 -10.82 -8.19 -5.52
C LEU A 49 -9.72 -7.20 -5.14
N SER A 50 -8.58 -7.70 -4.64
CA SER A 50 -7.41 -6.87 -4.34
C SER A 50 -6.86 -6.18 -5.59
N ALA A 51 -6.79 -6.92 -6.70
CA ALA A 51 -6.32 -6.37 -7.98
C ALA A 51 -7.17 -5.18 -8.45
N TRP A 52 -8.49 -5.23 -8.30
CA TRP A 52 -9.37 -4.10 -8.62
C TRP A 52 -9.07 -2.87 -7.76
N CYS A 53 -8.88 -3.05 -6.44
CA CYS A 53 -8.57 -1.95 -5.53
C CYS A 53 -7.21 -1.30 -5.89
N PHE A 54 -6.15 -2.08 -6.06
CA PHE A 54 -4.84 -1.56 -6.44
C PHE A 54 -4.83 -0.95 -7.86
N SER A 55 -5.61 -1.49 -8.80
CA SER A 55 -5.75 -0.89 -10.14
C SER A 55 -6.39 0.49 -10.06
N GLY A 56 -7.40 0.65 -9.21
CA GLY A 56 -7.99 1.95 -8.89
C GLY A 56 -6.96 2.91 -8.31
N LEU A 57 -6.15 2.46 -7.35
CA LEU A 57 -5.09 3.25 -6.70
C LEU A 57 -4.08 3.78 -7.73
N VAL A 58 -3.54 2.90 -8.57
CA VAL A 58 -2.58 3.28 -9.62
C VAL A 58 -3.21 4.27 -10.60
N THR A 59 -4.45 4.02 -11.02
CA THR A 59 -5.20 4.92 -11.90
C THR A 59 -5.38 6.30 -11.25
N GLY A 60 -5.77 6.33 -9.96
CA GLY A 60 -5.92 7.57 -9.19
C GLY A 60 -4.63 8.38 -9.10
N ILE A 61 -3.51 7.73 -8.80
CA ILE A 61 -2.18 8.38 -8.76
C ILE A 61 -1.82 8.99 -10.11
N LEU A 62 -1.96 8.22 -11.19
CA LEU A 62 -1.55 8.65 -12.54
C LEU A 62 -2.40 9.81 -13.08
N ILE A 63 -3.70 9.80 -12.82
CA ILE A 63 -4.63 10.83 -13.29
C ILE A 63 -4.50 12.10 -12.45
N THR A 64 -4.37 11.97 -11.14
CA THR A 64 -4.41 13.13 -10.22
C THR A 64 -3.21 14.04 -10.39
N GLY A 65 -2.01 13.52 -10.62
CA GLY A 65 -0.81 14.35 -10.78
C GLY A 65 -0.98 15.49 -11.80
N PRO A 66 -1.23 15.19 -13.08
CA PRO A 66 -1.42 16.20 -14.11
C PRO A 66 -2.67 17.09 -13.91
N LEU A 67 -3.75 16.53 -13.36
CA LEU A 67 -5.00 17.25 -13.17
C LEU A 67 -4.95 18.19 -11.96
N ALA A 68 -4.22 17.82 -10.89
CA ALA A 68 -4.07 18.67 -9.72
C ALA A 68 -3.28 19.95 -10.01
N ASP A 69 -2.40 19.92 -11.00
CA ASP A 69 -1.70 21.12 -11.49
C ASP A 69 -2.67 22.12 -12.15
N ARG A 70 -3.77 21.65 -12.74
CA ARG A 70 -4.77 22.47 -13.44
C ARG A 70 -5.90 22.91 -12.54
N TRP A 71 -6.44 22.00 -11.71
CA TRP A 71 -7.67 22.21 -10.93
C TRP A 71 -7.41 22.40 -9.43
N GLY A 72 -6.16 22.29 -9.02
CA GLY A 72 -5.73 22.48 -7.64
C GLY A 72 -5.92 21.26 -6.77
N ALA A 73 -5.07 21.14 -5.74
CA ALA A 73 -5.03 20.00 -4.83
C ALA A 73 -6.29 19.83 -3.99
N LYS A 74 -7.00 20.92 -3.66
CA LYS A 74 -8.22 20.88 -2.84
C LYS A 74 -9.31 19.97 -3.43
N LEU A 75 -9.53 20.07 -4.75
CA LEU A 75 -10.53 19.25 -5.43
C LEU A 75 -10.27 17.77 -5.22
N PHE A 76 -9.03 17.33 -5.43
CA PHE A 76 -8.65 15.92 -5.31
C PHE A 76 -8.61 15.42 -3.87
N ALA A 77 -8.27 16.29 -2.90
CA ALA A 77 -8.37 15.96 -1.47
C ALA A 77 -9.83 15.67 -1.07
N LEU A 78 -10.77 16.48 -1.57
CA LEU A 78 -12.19 16.29 -1.29
C LEU A 78 -12.74 15.08 -2.06
N LEU A 79 -12.46 14.99 -3.36
CA LEU A 79 -12.94 13.88 -4.19
C LEU A 79 -12.40 12.52 -3.69
N GLY A 80 -11.15 12.46 -3.28
CA GLY A 80 -10.56 11.23 -2.74
C GLY A 80 -11.27 10.75 -1.48
N ASN A 81 -11.49 11.65 -0.50
CA ASN A 81 -12.22 11.29 0.72
C ASN A 81 -13.69 10.94 0.43
N VAL A 82 -14.37 11.70 -0.45
CA VAL A 82 -15.77 11.42 -0.84
C VAL A 82 -15.86 10.09 -1.60
N ALA A 83 -14.94 9.81 -2.53
CA ALA A 83 -14.90 8.54 -3.25
C ALA A 83 -14.68 7.36 -2.28
N THR A 84 -13.78 7.50 -1.29
CA THR A 84 -13.58 6.51 -0.24
C THR A 84 -14.89 6.26 0.54
N ALA A 85 -15.59 7.30 0.97
CA ALA A 85 -16.86 7.17 1.67
C ALA A 85 -17.96 6.52 0.79
N ALA A 86 -18.10 6.99 -0.45
CA ALA A 86 -19.06 6.42 -1.40
C ALA A 86 -18.77 4.95 -1.70
N SER A 87 -17.50 4.59 -1.80
CA SER A 87 -17.09 3.20 -2.01
C SER A 87 -17.40 2.32 -0.80
N LEU A 88 -17.18 2.80 0.43
CA LEU A 88 -17.59 2.09 1.65
C LEU A 88 -19.10 1.84 1.68
N ALA A 89 -19.89 2.84 1.31
CA ALA A 89 -21.34 2.68 1.18
C ALA A 89 -21.70 1.66 0.07
N ALA A 90 -21.10 1.79 -1.10
CA ALA A 90 -21.33 0.88 -2.21
C ALA A 90 -20.91 -0.57 -1.89
N MET A 91 -19.84 -0.75 -1.15
CA MET A 91 -19.41 -2.05 -0.64
C MET A 91 -20.44 -2.62 0.35
N ALA A 92 -20.89 -1.83 1.32
CA ALA A 92 -21.84 -2.27 2.35
C ALA A 92 -23.15 -2.82 1.77
N TRP A 93 -23.59 -2.33 0.62
CA TRP A 93 -24.82 -2.72 -0.05
C TRP A 93 -24.60 -3.34 -1.45
N ALA A 94 -23.42 -3.86 -1.74
CA ALA A 94 -23.15 -4.45 -3.04
C ALA A 94 -24.00 -5.72 -3.24
N PRO A 95 -24.91 -5.76 -4.25
CA PRO A 95 -25.78 -6.91 -4.49
C PRO A 95 -25.11 -8.00 -5.35
N SER A 96 -23.91 -7.74 -5.85
CA SER A 96 -23.19 -8.69 -6.72
C SER A 96 -21.69 -8.50 -6.67
N TYR A 97 -20.97 -9.59 -6.99
CA TYR A 97 -19.51 -9.58 -7.10
C TYR A 97 -18.98 -8.47 -8.05
N GLY A 98 -19.65 -8.26 -9.20
CA GLY A 98 -19.26 -7.24 -10.17
C GLY A 98 -19.35 -5.82 -9.61
N LEU A 99 -20.39 -5.52 -8.85
CA LEU A 99 -20.55 -4.23 -8.17
C LEU A 99 -19.55 -4.07 -7.01
N LEU A 100 -19.25 -5.14 -6.28
CA LEU A 100 -18.17 -5.14 -5.29
C LEU A 100 -16.82 -4.81 -5.93
N CYS A 101 -16.47 -5.41 -7.08
CA CYS A 101 -15.26 -5.08 -7.84
C CYS A 101 -15.23 -3.60 -8.24
N GLY A 102 -16.34 -3.06 -8.73
CA GLY A 102 -16.47 -1.64 -9.08
C GLY A 102 -16.31 -0.71 -7.88
N ALA A 103 -16.89 -1.08 -6.73
CA ALA A 103 -16.73 -0.33 -5.48
C ALA A 103 -15.29 -0.35 -4.97
N LEU A 104 -14.59 -1.50 -5.06
CA LEU A 104 -13.18 -1.63 -4.70
C LEU A 104 -12.27 -0.82 -5.65
N PHE A 105 -12.54 -0.82 -6.95
CA PHE A 105 -11.84 0.05 -7.89
C PHE A 105 -12.03 1.52 -7.55
N SER A 106 -13.26 1.95 -7.26
CA SER A 106 -13.56 3.33 -6.82
C SER A 106 -12.90 3.68 -5.50
N MET A 107 -12.82 2.74 -4.55
CA MET A 107 -12.08 2.86 -3.30
C MET A 107 -10.59 3.13 -3.57
N GLY A 108 -9.98 2.31 -4.42
CA GLY A 108 -8.60 2.48 -4.84
C GLY A 108 -8.38 3.82 -5.53
N LEU A 109 -9.27 4.22 -6.43
CA LEU A 109 -9.20 5.50 -7.14
C LEU A 109 -9.20 6.68 -6.17
N GLY A 110 -10.09 6.70 -5.18
CA GLY A 110 -10.13 7.70 -4.12
C GLY A 110 -8.86 7.72 -3.28
N ALA A 111 -8.35 6.53 -2.94
CA ALA A 111 -7.07 6.38 -2.23
C ALA A 111 -5.90 6.94 -3.05
N GLY A 112 -5.82 6.63 -4.34
CA GLY A 112 -4.77 7.14 -5.24
C GLY A 112 -4.82 8.66 -5.42
N MET A 113 -6.02 9.23 -5.54
CA MET A 113 -6.20 10.69 -5.57
C MET A 113 -5.66 11.34 -4.30
N THR A 114 -5.95 10.76 -3.16
CA THR A 114 -5.52 11.27 -1.85
C THR A 114 -4.01 11.12 -1.68
N ASP A 115 -3.45 9.96 -1.95
CA ASP A 115 -2.03 9.66 -1.81
C ASP A 115 -1.15 10.63 -2.60
N MET A 116 -1.53 10.89 -3.87
CA MET A 116 -0.76 11.75 -4.76
C MET A 116 -0.64 13.19 -4.26
N ILE A 117 -1.66 13.71 -3.55
CA ILE A 117 -1.69 15.14 -3.21
C ILE A 117 -1.32 15.46 -1.76
N LEU A 118 -1.47 14.50 -0.82
CA LEU A 118 -1.23 14.78 0.60
C LEU A 118 0.22 15.15 0.89
N SER A 119 1.18 14.42 0.29
CA SER A 119 2.61 14.67 0.50
C SER A 119 3.05 16.05 0.03
N PRO A 120 2.69 16.52 -1.19
CA PRO A 120 2.95 17.89 -1.60
C PRO A 120 2.31 18.94 -0.71
N ILE A 121 1.03 18.78 -0.33
CA ILE A 121 0.33 19.74 0.56
C ILE A 121 1.06 19.88 1.89
N VAL A 122 1.36 18.76 2.56
CA VAL A 122 2.05 18.73 3.86
C VAL A 122 3.46 19.34 3.74
N SER A 123 4.14 19.05 2.63
CA SER A 123 5.47 19.60 2.32
C SER A 123 5.48 21.12 2.22
N VAL A 124 4.48 21.71 1.55
CA VAL A 124 4.35 23.17 1.39
C VAL A 124 3.92 23.85 2.70
N LEU A 125 3.05 23.19 3.48
CA LEU A 125 2.58 23.74 4.75
C LEU A 125 3.64 23.70 5.86
N ASN A 126 4.68 22.87 5.74
CA ASN A 126 5.70 22.69 6.77
C ASN A 126 7.13 22.83 6.19
N PRO A 127 7.52 23.98 5.63
CA PRO A 127 8.78 24.14 4.90
C PRO A 127 10.01 23.92 5.77
N GLU A 128 9.96 24.35 7.04
CA GLU A 128 11.10 24.24 7.98
C GLU A 128 11.26 22.81 8.55
N ARG A 129 10.18 22.02 8.61
CA ARG A 129 10.15 20.69 9.20
C ARG A 129 9.58 19.65 8.23
N ARG A 130 9.84 19.81 6.94
CA ARG A 130 9.26 19.02 5.86
C ARG A 130 9.44 17.51 6.08
N THR A 131 10.67 17.08 6.35
CA THR A 131 10.98 15.65 6.58
C THR A 131 10.19 15.07 7.76
N VAL A 132 10.10 15.81 8.86
CA VAL A 132 9.35 15.38 10.05
C VAL A 132 7.87 15.27 9.72
N ALA A 133 7.29 16.29 9.06
CA ALA A 133 5.88 16.32 8.72
C ALA A 133 5.49 15.20 7.73
N LEU A 134 6.34 14.88 6.76
CA LEU A 134 6.11 13.77 5.83
C LEU A 134 6.23 12.41 6.51
N ASN A 135 7.20 12.24 7.42
CA ASN A 135 7.29 11.00 8.20
C ASN A 135 6.04 10.78 9.07
N TRP A 136 5.52 11.83 9.70
CA TRP A 136 4.25 11.76 10.43
C TRP A 136 3.10 11.39 9.49
N LEU A 137 2.99 12.02 8.31
CA LEU A 137 1.96 11.70 7.32
C LEU A 137 1.93 10.19 7.02
N HIS A 138 3.07 9.62 6.65
CA HIS A 138 3.16 8.20 6.32
C HIS A 138 3.01 7.26 7.53
N SER A 139 3.34 7.73 8.75
CA SER A 139 3.04 6.98 9.97
C SER A 139 1.54 6.86 10.21
N PHE A 140 0.75 7.87 9.84
CA PHE A 140 -0.72 7.80 9.94
C PHE A 140 -1.34 6.78 8.97
N TYR A 141 -0.70 6.43 7.86
CA TYR A 141 -1.08 5.26 7.08
C TYR A 141 -1.02 3.98 7.91
N CYS A 142 0.08 3.76 8.62
CA CYS A 142 0.24 2.57 9.47
C CYS A 142 -0.78 2.56 10.63
N VAL A 143 -1.04 3.72 11.26
CA VAL A 143 -2.08 3.87 12.29
C VAL A 143 -3.44 3.51 11.72
N GLY A 144 -3.75 3.98 10.52
CA GLY A 144 -5.01 3.67 9.83
C GLY A 144 -5.13 2.18 9.47
N ALA A 145 -4.04 1.53 9.05
CA ALA A 145 -4.02 0.10 8.79
C ALA A 145 -4.35 -0.70 10.06
N VAL A 146 -3.67 -0.41 11.16
CA VAL A 146 -3.92 -1.05 12.47
C VAL A 146 -5.37 -0.81 12.93
N MET A 147 -5.86 0.43 12.81
CA MET A 147 -7.24 0.77 13.15
C MET A 147 -8.24 -0.02 12.29
N THR A 148 -8.05 -0.05 10.98
CA THR A 148 -8.97 -0.73 10.05
C THR A 148 -9.03 -2.22 10.30
N ILE A 149 -7.86 -2.87 10.44
CA ILE A 149 -7.76 -4.30 10.72
C ILE A 149 -8.36 -4.61 12.10
N GLY A 150 -8.04 -3.79 13.12
CA GLY A 150 -8.56 -3.96 14.47
C GLY A 150 -10.08 -3.83 14.52
N VAL A 151 -10.65 -2.77 13.92
CA VAL A 151 -12.11 -2.58 13.81
C VAL A 151 -12.74 -3.75 13.07
N GLY A 152 -12.18 -4.13 11.89
CA GLY A 152 -12.69 -5.26 11.11
C GLY A 152 -12.67 -6.58 11.89
N THR A 153 -11.61 -6.86 12.62
CA THR A 153 -11.50 -8.08 13.44
C THR A 153 -12.54 -8.09 14.59
N VAL A 154 -12.73 -6.96 15.26
CA VAL A 154 -13.73 -6.83 16.33
C VAL A 154 -15.14 -6.97 15.78
N THR A 155 -15.48 -6.26 14.71
CA THR A 155 -16.82 -6.31 14.09
C THR A 155 -17.14 -7.70 13.57
N LEU A 156 -16.15 -8.41 13.02
CA LEU A 156 -16.30 -9.81 12.62
C LEU A 156 -16.58 -10.71 13.83
N SER A 157 -15.88 -10.50 14.95
CA SER A 157 -16.05 -11.33 16.17
C SER A 157 -17.41 -11.14 16.85
N ILE A 158 -18.03 -9.97 16.72
CA ILE A 158 -19.37 -9.68 17.27
C ILE A 158 -20.51 -9.89 16.25
N GLY A 159 -20.21 -10.43 15.07
CA GLY A 159 -21.21 -10.76 14.06
C GLY A 159 -21.78 -9.56 13.27
N LEU A 160 -21.12 -8.40 13.33
CA LEU A 160 -21.54 -7.21 12.55
C LEU A 160 -21.20 -7.34 11.07
N GLY A 161 -20.23 -8.18 10.74
CA GLY A 161 -19.80 -8.51 9.40
C GLY A 161 -19.10 -7.38 8.63
N TRP A 162 -18.77 -7.67 7.40
CA TRP A 162 -18.05 -6.73 6.52
C TRP A 162 -18.90 -5.51 6.16
N SER A 163 -20.22 -5.68 5.92
CA SER A 163 -21.15 -4.61 5.59
C SER A 163 -21.25 -3.59 6.73
N GLY A 164 -21.47 -4.07 7.97
CA GLY A 164 -21.50 -3.21 9.15
C GLY A 164 -20.16 -2.52 9.41
N THR A 165 -19.04 -3.19 9.14
CA THR A 165 -17.71 -2.57 9.24
C THR A 165 -17.52 -1.43 8.25
N CYS A 166 -17.95 -1.60 7.00
CA CYS A 166 -17.92 -0.54 5.99
C CYS A 166 -18.71 0.69 6.47
N LEU A 167 -19.92 0.49 7.01
CA LEU A 167 -20.75 1.56 7.53
C LEU A 167 -20.16 2.26 8.76
N LEU A 168 -19.48 1.50 9.63
CA LEU A 168 -18.81 2.04 10.81
C LEU A 168 -17.58 2.91 10.44
N LEU A 169 -16.86 2.56 9.39
CA LEU A 169 -15.69 3.31 8.91
C LEU A 169 -16.04 4.49 8.00
N LEU A 170 -17.24 4.49 7.41
CA LEU A 170 -17.69 5.51 6.47
C LEU A 170 -17.69 6.96 7.01
N PRO A 171 -18.05 7.24 8.29
CA PRO A 171 -18.03 8.60 8.81
C PRO A 171 -16.67 9.27 8.76
N LEU A 172 -15.57 8.52 8.88
CA LEU A 172 -14.23 9.09 8.93
C LEU A 172 -13.89 9.90 7.67
N PRO A 173 -13.91 9.34 6.45
CA PRO A 173 -13.60 10.13 5.26
C PRO A 173 -14.63 11.24 4.98
N LEU A 174 -15.91 11.07 5.35
CA LEU A 174 -16.92 12.13 5.21
C LEU A 174 -16.63 13.32 6.12
N VAL A 175 -16.31 13.08 7.38
CA VAL A 175 -15.95 14.15 8.34
C VAL A 175 -14.70 14.87 7.86
N LEU A 176 -13.68 14.13 7.37
CA LEU A 176 -12.47 14.74 6.84
C LEU A 176 -12.76 15.62 5.63
N ALA A 177 -13.57 15.15 4.67
CA ALA A 177 -13.98 15.95 3.53
C ALA A 177 -14.76 17.22 3.97
N ALA A 178 -15.72 17.08 4.89
CA ALA A 178 -16.50 18.20 5.41
C ALA A 178 -15.61 19.24 6.13
N MET A 179 -14.67 18.79 6.95
CA MET A 179 -13.75 19.69 7.65
C MET A 179 -12.74 20.37 6.71
N MET A 180 -12.33 19.70 5.64
CA MET A 180 -11.43 20.26 4.62
C MET A 180 -12.14 21.27 3.69
N ALA A 181 -13.42 21.08 3.44
CA ALA A 181 -14.17 21.89 2.47
C ALA A 181 -14.10 23.42 2.70
N PRO A 182 -14.21 23.97 3.94
CA PRO A 182 -14.13 25.41 4.16
C PRO A 182 -12.68 25.94 4.16
N LEU A 183 -11.66 25.07 4.17
CA LEU A 183 -10.27 25.49 4.29
C LEU A 183 -9.68 25.93 2.95
N ARG A 184 -8.76 26.91 3.02
CA ARG A 184 -7.94 27.31 1.88
C ARG A 184 -6.70 26.42 1.81
N PHE A 185 -6.50 25.81 0.65
CA PHE A 185 -5.33 24.99 0.38
C PHE A 185 -4.19 25.85 -0.18
N PRO A 186 -2.95 25.48 0.07
CA PRO A 186 -1.82 26.16 -0.56
C PRO A 186 -1.88 25.94 -2.07
N SER A 187 -1.44 26.95 -2.84
CA SER A 187 -1.21 26.72 -4.26
C SER A 187 -0.03 25.76 -4.41
N MET A 188 -0.22 24.72 -5.24
CA MET A 188 0.86 23.76 -5.56
C MET A 188 1.91 24.41 -6.48
N VAL A 189 1.55 25.52 -7.10
CA VAL A 189 2.40 26.40 -7.89
C VAL A 189 2.78 27.54 -6.96
N GLY A 190 4.07 27.66 -6.62
CA GLY A 190 4.54 28.68 -5.67
C GLY A 190 4.08 30.09 -6.05
N ASP A 191 3.33 30.74 -5.15
CA ASP A 191 2.95 32.13 -5.26
C ASP A 191 4.23 32.99 -5.25
N GLY A 192 4.46 33.74 -6.31
CA GLY A 192 5.36 34.88 -6.28
C GLY A 192 6.75 34.74 -6.96
N VAL A 193 7.02 33.70 -7.71
CA VAL A 193 8.21 33.68 -8.59
C VAL A 193 7.80 33.39 -10.02
N ASP A 194 8.21 34.27 -10.92
CA ASP A 194 7.97 34.21 -12.36
C ASP A 194 8.05 32.77 -12.89
N LYS A 195 6.90 32.23 -13.29
CA LYS A 195 6.74 30.85 -13.78
C LYS A 195 7.77 30.52 -14.86
N SER A 196 8.08 31.47 -15.74
CA SER A 196 8.99 31.29 -16.85
C SER A 196 10.43 31.03 -16.42
N ARG A 197 10.88 31.60 -15.30
CA ARG A 197 12.26 31.46 -14.81
C ARG A 197 12.46 30.19 -13.95
N ARG A 198 11.44 29.78 -13.15
CA ARG A 198 11.51 28.56 -12.35
C ARG A 198 11.34 27.30 -13.19
N ASP A 199 10.41 27.30 -14.12
CA ASP A 199 10.17 26.16 -14.99
C ASP A 199 11.37 25.91 -15.90
N SER A 200 12.04 26.96 -16.42
CA SER A 200 13.22 26.81 -17.25
C SER A 200 14.48 26.30 -16.50
N VAL A 201 14.69 26.69 -15.25
CA VAL A 201 15.83 26.25 -14.43
C VAL A 201 15.56 24.87 -13.80
N ALA A 202 14.35 24.65 -13.28
CA ALA A 202 13.96 23.35 -12.70
C ALA A 202 13.79 22.28 -13.78
N GLN A 203 13.28 22.64 -14.94
CA GLN A 203 13.10 21.74 -16.07
C GLN A 203 14.41 21.40 -16.79
N LYS A 204 15.38 22.34 -16.85
CA LYS A 204 16.74 22.07 -17.34
C LYS A 204 17.55 21.15 -16.43
N ALA A 205 17.21 21.06 -15.13
CA ALA A 205 17.90 20.19 -14.17
C ALA A 205 17.25 18.80 -14.03
N ARG A 206 16.02 18.58 -14.54
CA ARG A 206 15.32 17.29 -14.39
C ARG A 206 15.74 16.32 -15.49
N MET A 207 16.09 15.09 -15.07
CA MET A 207 16.34 14.00 -16.00
C MET A 207 14.99 13.51 -16.59
N PRO A 208 14.78 13.57 -17.92
CA PRO A 208 13.53 13.09 -18.50
C PRO A 208 13.38 11.58 -18.30
N MET A 209 12.14 11.12 -18.11
CA MET A 209 11.82 9.71 -17.88
C MET A 209 12.35 8.80 -18.99
N SER A 210 12.33 9.27 -20.25
CA SER A 210 12.89 8.54 -21.41
C SER A 210 14.39 8.25 -21.27
N GLN A 211 15.14 9.05 -20.55
CA GLN A 211 16.55 8.80 -20.25
C GLN A 211 16.72 7.86 -19.05
N LEU A 212 15.86 7.97 -18.03
CA LEU A 212 15.89 7.10 -16.85
C LEU A 212 15.62 5.65 -17.24
N VAL A 213 14.58 5.38 -18.03
CA VAL A 213 14.21 4.01 -18.44
C VAL A 213 15.24 3.33 -19.35
N ARG A 214 16.17 4.10 -19.92
CA ARG A 214 17.32 3.56 -20.68
C ARG A 214 18.50 3.18 -19.79
N ARG A 215 18.47 3.56 -18.51
CA ARG A 215 19.52 3.21 -17.55
C ARG A 215 19.22 1.83 -16.94
N GLY A 216 20.08 0.84 -17.22
CA GLY A 216 19.88 -0.54 -16.75
C GLY A 216 19.69 -0.62 -15.23
N TRP A 217 20.40 0.21 -14.45
CA TRP A 217 20.23 0.26 -13.01
C TRP A 217 18.82 0.71 -12.60
N PHE A 218 18.24 1.69 -13.30
CA PHE A 218 16.88 2.16 -13.03
C PHE A 218 15.84 1.10 -13.40
N VAL A 219 16.03 0.38 -14.49
CA VAL A 219 15.16 -0.74 -14.90
C VAL A 219 15.15 -1.83 -13.83
N VAL A 220 16.33 -2.18 -13.28
CA VAL A 220 16.44 -3.15 -12.19
C VAL A 220 15.78 -2.60 -10.92
N ALA A 221 15.90 -1.30 -10.61
CA ALA A 221 15.21 -0.69 -9.48
C ALA A 221 13.68 -0.73 -9.63
N MET A 222 13.16 -0.51 -10.86
CA MET A 222 11.74 -0.66 -11.18
C MET A 222 11.24 -2.09 -10.96
N ALA A 223 12.00 -3.09 -11.41
CA ALA A 223 11.66 -4.48 -11.17
C ALA A 223 11.79 -4.86 -9.67
N ALA A 224 12.80 -4.34 -8.97
CA ALA A 224 12.97 -4.57 -7.54
C ALA A 224 11.82 -3.99 -6.72
N ILE A 225 11.33 -2.79 -7.02
CA ILE A 225 10.20 -2.21 -6.27
C ILE A 225 8.89 -2.95 -6.56
N PHE A 226 8.68 -3.44 -7.80
CA PHE A 226 7.57 -4.33 -8.13
C PHE A 226 7.61 -5.60 -7.28
N LEU A 227 8.78 -6.27 -7.19
CA LEU A 227 8.94 -7.47 -6.37
C LEU A 227 8.80 -7.18 -4.88
N GLY A 228 9.23 -6.00 -4.41
CA GLY A 228 9.02 -5.55 -3.03
C GLY A 228 7.54 -5.43 -2.68
N GLY A 229 6.74 -4.78 -3.54
CA GLY A 229 5.28 -4.69 -3.38
C GLY A 229 4.59 -6.06 -3.48
N ALA A 230 5.05 -6.92 -4.39
CA ALA A 230 4.58 -8.29 -4.53
C ALA A 230 4.84 -9.12 -3.25
N THR A 231 6.02 -8.97 -2.63
CA THR A 231 6.37 -9.68 -1.39
C THR A 231 5.44 -9.30 -0.24
N GLU A 232 5.17 -8.02 -0.06
CA GLU A 232 4.31 -7.51 1.01
C GLU A 232 2.85 -7.92 0.80
N ALA A 233 2.28 -7.65 -0.37
CA ALA A 233 0.88 -7.87 -0.64
C ALA A 233 0.51 -9.36 -0.77
N GLY A 234 1.42 -10.19 -1.26
CA GLY A 234 1.20 -11.63 -1.40
C GLY A 234 0.90 -12.30 -0.06
N MET A 235 1.58 -11.92 1.02
CA MET A 235 1.29 -12.44 2.35
C MET A 235 0.10 -11.73 3.01
N ALA A 236 0.11 -10.40 3.03
CA ALA A 236 -0.89 -9.62 3.74
C ALA A 236 -2.32 -9.94 3.29
N GLN A 237 -2.55 -10.09 1.99
CA GLN A 237 -3.87 -10.35 1.42
C GLN A 237 -4.45 -11.72 1.86
N TRP A 238 -3.62 -12.74 1.97
CA TRP A 238 -4.07 -14.11 2.16
C TRP A 238 -3.92 -14.63 3.59
N LEU A 239 -3.16 -13.95 4.44
CA LEU A 239 -2.85 -14.40 5.79
C LEU A 239 -4.10 -14.71 6.65
N PRO A 240 -5.16 -13.87 6.69
CA PRO A 240 -6.36 -14.21 7.46
C PRO A 240 -7.03 -15.49 6.97
N LEU A 241 -7.25 -15.60 5.66
CA LEU A 241 -7.88 -16.77 5.05
C LEU A 241 -7.03 -18.03 5.24
N TYR A 242 -5.71 -17.91 5.12
CA TYR A 242 -4.78 -19.01 5.34
C TYR A 242 -4.82 -19.51 6.79
N ALA A 243 -4.81 -18.60 7.76
CA ALA A 243 -4.93 -18.96 9.17
C ALA A 243 -6.23 -19.73 9.45
N GLU A 244 -7.34 -19.31 8.85
CA GLU A 244 -8.64 -19.96 9.02
C GLU A 244 -8.71 -21.31 8.27
N LYS A 245 -8.52 -21.30 6.96
CA LYS A 245 -8.84 -22.46 6.10
C LYS A 245 -7.75 -23.52 6.06
N SER A 246 -6.48 -23.13 6.22
CA SER A 246 -5.35 -24.07 6.10
C SER A 246 -4.78 -24.45 7.45
N LEU A 247 -4.75 -23.52 8.41
CA LEU A 247 -4.22 -23.79 9.75
C LEU A 247 -5.29 -24.15 10.77
N GLY A 248 -6.60 -24.02 10.42
CA GLY A 248 -7.73 -24.42 11.28
C GLY A 248 -8.02 -23.46 12.45
N TYR A 249 -7.56 -22.22 12.40
CA TYR A 249 -7.83 -21.23 13.44
C TYR A 249 -9.22 -20.60 13.27
N PRO A 250 -9.82 -20.11 14.39
CA PRO A 250 -11.02 -19.28 14.30
C PRO A 250 -10.78 -18.00 13.47
N VAL A 251 -11.83 -17.48 12.84
CA VAL A 251 -11.78 -16.31 11.95
C VAL A 251 -11.13 -15.09 12.62
N TRP A 252 -11.40 -14.85 13.91
CA TRP A 252 -10.81 -13.72 14.63
C TRP A 252 -9.27 -13.83 14.79
N ILE A 253 -8.70 -15.04 14.84
CA ILE A 253 -7.25 -15.27 14.82
C ILE A 253 -6.68 -14.87 13.46
N GLY A 254 -7.41 -15.10 12.36
CA GLY A 254 -7.04 -14.61 11.03
C GLY A 254 -6.86 -13.08 11.02
N GLY A 255 -7.85 -12.34 11.51
CA GLY A 255 -7.76 -10.88 11.64
C GLY A 255 -6.62 -10.43 12.56
N LEU A 256 -6.47 -11.09 13.73
CA LEU A 256 -5.36 -10.81 14.66
C LEU A 256 -3.99 -11.08 14.02
N SER A 257 -3.85 -12.12 13.20
CA SER A 257 -2.59 -12.44 12.53
C SER A 257 -2.18 -11.34 11.54
N LEU A 258 -3.13 -10.78 10.80
CA LEU A 258 -2.88 -9.64 9.91
C LEU A 258 -2.54 -8.37 10.70
N LEU A 259 -3.20 -8.15 11.85
CA LEU A 259 -2.86 -7.05 12.74
C LEU A 259 -1.41 -7.17 13.21
N LEU A 260 -1.01 -8.34 13.70
CA LEU A 260 0.36 -8.60 14.16
C LEU A 260 1.39 -8.52 13.02
N PHE A 261 1.05 -8.98 11.81
CA PHE A 261 1.84 -8.78 10.60
C PHE A 261 2.08 -7.30 10.34
N SER A 262 1.03 -6.47 10.40
CA SER A 262 1.12 -5.02 10.17
C SER A 262 1.94 -4.32 11.26
N VAL A 263 1.84 -4.76 12.51
CA VAL A 263 2.67 -4.27 13.62
C VAL A 263 4.13 -4.67 13.41
N ALA A 264 4.40 -5.93 13.03
CA ALA A 264 5.74 -6.44 12.73
C ALA A 264 6.38 -5.65 11.56
N MET A 265 5.59 -5.38 10.51
CA MET A 265 6.01 -4.56 9.37
C MET A 265 6.34 -3.12 9.78
N THR A 266 5.52 -2.51 10.63
CA THR A 266 5.78 -1.16 11.17
C THR A 266 7.06 -1.13 11.99
N ALA A 267 7.26 -2.11 12.88
CA ALA A 267 8.48 -2.24 13.69
C ALA A 267 9.72 -2.42 12.79
N GLY A 268 9.63 -3.25 11.77
CA GLY A 268 10.71 -3.46 10.79
C GLY A 268 11.10 -2.16 10.08
N ARG A 269 10.12 -1.39 9.59
CA ARG A 269 10.38 -0.06 8.96
C ARG A 269 11.05 0.91 9.91
N MET A 270 10.63 0.96 11.17
CA MET A 270 11.24 1.82 12.19
C MET A 270 12.68 1.42 12.49
N ILE A 271 12.94 0.12 12.70
CA ILE A 271 14.29 -0.42 12.98
C ILE A 271 15.22 -0.16 11.80
N VAL A 272 14.77 -0.42 10.58
CA VAL A 272 15.54 -0.15 9.35
C VAL A 272 15.82 1.36 9.21
N GLY A 273 14.85 2.21 9.49
CA GLY A 273 15.03 3.68 9.47
C GLY A 273 16.09 4.16 10.47
N MET A 274 16.15 3.54 11.67
CA MET A 274 17.18 3.82 12.68
C MET A 274 18.54 3.21 12.32
N ALA A 275 18.56 1.97 11.83
CA ALA A 275 19.77 1.25 11.46
C ALA A 275 20.40 1.75 10.14
N GLY A 276 19.60 2.31 9.24
CA GLY A 276 20.02 2.75 7.91
C GLY A 276 21.11 3.84 7.90
N ARG A 277 21.34 4.49 9.05
CA ARG A 277 22.48 5.39 9.22
C ARG A 277 23.83 4.66 9.41
N ARG A 278 23.80 3.37 9.76
CA ARG A 278 25.00 2.57 10.14
C ARG A 278 25.22 1.38 9.24
N MET A 279 24.20 0.95 8.50
CA MET A 279 24.26 -0.27 7.68
C MET A 279 24.02 0.07 6.20
N ASP A 280 24.66 -0.68 5.32
CA ASP A 280 24.44 -0.59 3.87
C ASP A 280 22.99 -1.01 3.54
N PRO A 281 22.18 -0.14 2.91
CA PRO A 281 20.76 -0.43 2.61
C PRO A 281 20.58 -1.66 1.71
N PHE A 282 21.52 -1.93 0.80
CA PHE A 282 21.46 -3.11 -0.06
C PHE A 282 21.68 -4.41 0.73
N VAL A 283 22.57 -4.40 1.72
CA VAL A 283 22.78 -5.54 2.60
C VAL A 283 21.53 -5.80 3.45
N MET A 284 20.91 -4.75 3.97
CA MET A 284 19.68 -4.88 4.76
C MET A 284 18.54 -5.47 3.92
N MET A 285 18.34 -4.96 2.69
CA MET A 285 17.34 -5.52 1.77
C MET A 285 17.65 -6.99 1.42
N ALA A 286 18.91 -7.34 1.16
CA ALA A 286 19.28 -8.71 0.82
C ALA A 286 19.02 -9.69 1.97
N TRP A 287 19.32 -9.32 3.22
CA TRP A 287 18.93 -10.09 4.40
C TRP A 287 17.43 -10.17 4.58
N GLY A 288 16.72 -9.04 4.40
CA GLY A 288 15.25 -9.02 4.44
C GLY A 288 14.62 -9.99 3.44
N CYS A 289 15.11 -10.00 2.19
CA CYS A 289 14.68 -10.95 1.17
C CYS A 289 14.99 -12.41 1.56
N GLY A 290 16.23 -12.69 2.00
CA GLY A 290 16.64 -14.05 2.36
C GLY A 290 15.78 -14.61 3.51
N PHE A 291 15.57 -13.83 4.57
CA PHE A 291 14.70 -14.23 5.66
C PHE A 291 13.23 -14.36 5.22
N SER A 292 12.73 -13.48 4.36
CA SER A 292 11.36 -13.59 3.83
C SER A 292 11.16 -14.90 3.06
N VAL A 293 12.12 -15.31 2.22
CA VAL A 293 12.05 -16.61 1.52
C VAL A 293 11.90 -17.75 2.52
N VAL A 294 12.77 -17.80 3.55
CA VAL A 294 12.74 -18.87 4.56
C VAL A 294 11.41 -18.85 5.33
N LEU A 295 10.93 -17.67 5.74
CA LEU A 295 9.69 -17.53 6.50
C LEU A 295 8.47 -17.90 5.68
N PHE A 296 8.42 -17.58 4.38
CA PHE A 296 7.34 -18.01 3.50
C PHE A 296 7.28 -19.54 3.37
N TRP A 297 8.42 -20.21 3.25
CA TRP A 297 8.47 -21.68 3.20
C TRP A 297 8.08 -22.31 4.53
N ILE A 298 8.55 -21.79 5.66
CA ILE A 298 8.14 -22.25 7.00
C ILE A 298 6.63 -22.00 7.16
N GLY A 299 6.13 -20.80 6.83
CA GLY A 299 4.73 -20.46 6.91
C GLY A 299 3.83 -21.37 6.07
N ALA A 300 4.29 -21.75 4.88
CA ALA A 300 3.52 -22.60 3.99
C ALA A 300 3.54 -24.10 4.36
N PHE A 301 4.67 -24.64 4.81
CA PHE A 301 4.86 -26.10 4.89
C PHE A 301 5.26 -26.65 6.24
N PHE A 302 5.47 -25.83 7.27
CA PHE A 302 5.83 -26.36 8.58
C PHE A 302 4.64 -27.06 9.24
N PRO A 303 4.81 -28.29 9.78
CA PRO A 303 3.68 -29.08 10.28
C PRO A 303 2.94 -28.48 11.48
N SER A 304 3.59 -27.62 12.27
CA SER A 304 2.96 -26.99 13.44
C SER A 304 2.27 -25.70 13.04
N ALA A 305 0.95 -25.65 13.15
CA ALA A 305 0.14 -24.48 12.84
C ALA A 305 0.59 -23.18 13.58
N PRO A 306 0.93 -23.20 14.88
CA PRO A 306 1.44 -22.01 15.54
C PRO A 306 2.77 -21.52 14.95
N VAL A 307 3.70 -22.40 14.60
CA VAL A 307 4.99 -22.04 14.01
C VAL A 307 4.79 -21.47 12.60
N ALA A 308 3.92 -22.09 11.80
CA ALA A 308 3.56 -21.60 10.48
C ALA A 308 2.95 -20.19 10.55
N LEU A 309 2.01 -19.97 11.45
CA LEU A 309 1.37 -18.66 11.65
C LEU A 309 2.38 -17.60 12.11
N LEU A 310 3.24 -17.93 13.06
CA LEU A 310 4.30 -17.01 13.54
C LEU A 310 5.30 -16.66 12.44
N ALA A 311 5.65 -17.62 11.58
CA ALA A 311 6.52 -17.37 10.42
C ALA A 311 5.85 -16.41 9.42
N CYS A 312 4.56 -16.60 9.13
CA CYS A 312 3.82 -15.67 8.29
C CYS A 312 3.78 -14.24 8.89
N ILE A 313 3.54 -14.11 10.18
CA ILE A 313 3.55 -12.81 10.88
C ILE A 313 4.96 -12.17 10.81
N ALA A 314 6.01 -12.95 11.08
CA ALA A 314 7.39 -12.49 11.05
C ALA A 314 7.84 -12.05 9.64
N ALA A 315 7.25 -12.61 8.58
CA ALA A 315 7.50 -12.18 7.21
C ALA A 315 7.13 -10.71 6.96
N GLY A 316 6.17 -10.17 7.71
CA GLY A 316 5.87 -8.74 7.71
C GLY A 316 7.07 -7.88 8.14
N PHE A 317 7.80 -8.31 9.16
CA PHE A 317 9.01 -7.63 9.61
C PHE A 317 10.12 -7.66 8.54
N THR A 318 10.41 -8.83 7.98
CA THR A 318 11.52 -9.02 7.05
C THR A 318 11.28 -8.38 5.68
N GLY A 319 10.05 -8.39 5.18
CA GLY A 319 9.66 -7.75 3.92
C GLY A 319 9.51 -6.22 4.01
N SER A 320 9.39 -5.68 5.22
CA SER A 320 9.00 -4.28 5.48
C SER A 320 9.86 -3.21 4.82
N CYS A 321 11.16 -3.46 4.67
CA CYS A 321 12.12 -2.48 4.14
C CYS A 321 12.23 -2.49 2.61
N LEU A 322 11.71 -3.49 1.93
CA LEU A 322 12.01 -3.72 0.51
C LEU A 322 11.54 -2.58 -0.38
N TRP A 323 10.29 -2.14 -0.20
CA TRP A 323 9.76 -1.00 -0.95
C TRP A 323 10.43 0.33 -0.57
N PRO A 324 10.35 0.81 0.70
CA PRO A 324 10.83 2.15 1.04
C PRO A 324 12.34 2.31 0.81
N THR A 325 13.12 1.26 1.04
CA THR A 325 14.57 1.30 0.82
C THR A 325 14.92 1.31 -0.66
N THR A 326 14.20 0.55 -1.51
CA THR A 326 14.40 0.61 -2.97
C THR A 326 14.12 2.01 -3.50
N LEU A 327 13.05 2.66 -3.00
CA LEU A 327 12.72 4.03 -3.35
C LEU A 327 13.84 5.00 -2.93
N ALA A 328 14.34 4.88 -1.69
CA ALA A 328 15.39 5.73 -1.14
C ALA A 328 16.71 5.61 -1.93
N VAL A 329 17.21 4.39 -2.16
CA VAL A 329 18.47 4.17 -2.91
C VAL A 329 18.35 4.63 -4.37
N THR A 330 17.15 4.58 -4.94
CA THR A 330 16.90 5.10 -6.29
C THR A 330 16.93 6.62 -6.31
N ALA A 331 16.34 7.27 -5.29
CA ALA A 331 16.40 8.72 -5.15
C ALA A 331 17.83 9.23 -4.94
N ASP A 332 18.62 8.52 -4.14
CA ASP A 332 20.04 8.83 -3.92
C ASP A 332 20.86 8.70 -5.21
N ARG A 333 20.55 7.70 -6.02
CA ARG A 333 21.22 7.46 -7.31
C ARG A 333 20.85 8.49 -8.38
N TYR A 334 19.60 8.91 -8.38
CA TYR A 334 19.03 9.84 -9.38
C TYR A 334 18.39 11.05 -8.72
N PRO A 335 19.18 11.95 -8.09
CA PRO A 335 18.64 13.10 -7.36
C PRO A 335 17.83 14.05 -8.25
N ASN A 336 18.09 14.03 -9.56
CA ASN A 336 17.37 14.83 -10.56
C ASN A 336 16.19 14.09 -11.22
N GLY A 337 15.79 12.91 -10.71
CA GLY A 337 14.69 12.11 -11.26
C GLY A 337 13.30 12.73 -11.09
N GLY A 338 13.15 13.60 -10.08
CA GLY A 338 11.93 14.36 -9.84
C GLY A 338 10.70 13.50 -9.50
N ALA A 339 9.53 14.16 -9.43
CA ALA A 339 8.26 13.52 -9.07
C ALA A 339 7.85 12.38 -10.01
N SER A 340 8.16 12.49 -11.31
CA SER A 340 7.83 11.46 -12.30
C SER A 340 8.54 10.13 -12.03
N MET A 341 9.78 10.16 -11.53
CA MET A 341 10.51 8.97 -11.12
C MET A 341 9.83 8.29 -9.93
N PHE A 342 9.48 9.06 -8.91
CA PHE A 342 8.77 8.54 -7.74
C PHE A 342 7.41 7.96 -8.11
N GLY A 343 6.64 8.66 -8.96
CA GLY A 343 5.34 8.20 -9.45
C GLY A 343 5.44 6.88 -10.22
N MET A 344 6.45 6.73 -11.09
CA MET A 344 6.70 5.49 -11.82
C MET A 344 7.06 4.33 -10.88
N LEU A 345 7.95 4.57 -9.92
CA LEU A 345 8.34 3.56 -8.94
C LEU A 345 7.15 3.16 -8.06
N ALA A 346 6.36 4.12 -7.58
CA ALA A 346 5.16 3.84 -6.79
C ALA A 346 4.12 3.05 -7.59
N ALA A 347 3.88 3.41 -8.85
CA ALA A 347 2.97 2.68 -9.73
C ALA A 347 3.40 1.23 -9.92
N LEU A 348 4.71 0.99 -10.14
CA LEU A 348 5.24 -0.37 -10.30
C LEU A 348 5.21 -1.18 -9.00
N GLY A 349 5.50 -0.58 -7.86
CA GLY A 349 5.37 -1.25 -6.57
C GLY A 349 3.92 -1.68 -6.30
N ASN A 350 2.95 -0.80 -6.58
CA ASN A 350 1.54 -1.13 -6.50
C ASN A 350 1.10 -2.18 -7.54
N ALA A 351 1.70 -2.19 -8.73
CA ALA A 351 1.47 -3.25 -9.71
C ALA A 351 1.92 -4.64 -9.20
N GLY A 352 3.00 -4.71 -8.41
CA GLY A 352 3.39 -5.91 -7.66
C GLY A 352 2.31 -6.35 -6.67
N GLY A 353 1.71 -5.37 -5.97
CA GLY A 353 0.56 -5.58 -5.08
C GLY A 353 -0.72 -6.05 -5.79
N ILE A 354 -0.87 -5.77 -7.08
CA ILE A 354 -1.95 -6.33 -7.92
C ILE A 354 -1.62 -7.78 -8.30
N PHE A 355 -0.41 -7.97 -8.81
CA PHE A 355 -0.01 -9.21 -9.46
C PHE A 355 0.09 -10.39 -8.49
N MET A 356 0.74 -10.19 -7.33
CA MET A 356 1.03 -11.32 -6.44
C MET A 356 -0.22 -11.89 -5.75
N PRO A 357 -1.15 -11.12 -5.18
CA PRO A 357 -2.37 -11.70 -4.61
C PRO A 357 -3.21 -12.47 -5.64
N TRP A 358 -3.27 -11.99 -6.87
CA TRP A 358 -3.93 -12.70 -7.96
C TRP A 358 -3.22 -14.01 -8.30
N LEU A 359 -1.88 -14.01 -8.41
CA LEU A 359 -1.08 -15.20 -8.69
C LEU A 359 -1.22 -16.24 -7.56
N VAL A 360 -1.17 -15.80 -6.29
CA VAL A 360 -1.42 -16.66 -5.12
C VAL A 360 -2.78 -17.34 -5.24
N GLY A 361 -3.84 -16.58 -5.59
CA GLY A 361 -5.19 -17.11 -5.78
C GLY A 361 -5.25 -18.17 -6.87
N MET A 362 -4.66 -17.89 -8.04
CA MET A 362 -4.57 -18.86 -9.16
C MET A 362 -3.88 -20.17 -8.76
N ILE A 363 -2.74 -20.08 -8.09
CA ILE A 363 -2.00 -21.27 -7.64
C ILE A 363 -2.77 -22.00 -6.56
N ALA A 364 -3.45 -21.28 -5.68
CA ALA A 364 -4.26 -21.87 -4.62
C ALA A 364 -5.51 -22.59 -5.14
N ASP A 365 -6.09 -22.13 -6.26
CA ASP A 365 -7.18 -22.86 -6.94
C ASP A 365 -6.68 -24.11 -7.66
N TRP A 366 -5.47 -24.05 -8.24
CA TRP A 366 -4.88 -25.19 -8.94
C TRP A 366 -4.42 -26.32 -7.99
N ARG A 367 -3.90 -25.96 -6.81
CA ARG A 367 -3.40 -26.90 -5.79
C ARG A 367 -4.07 -26.71 -4.44
N ASP A 368 -3.55 -25.75 -3.67
CA ASP A 368 -4.04 -25.36 -2.36
C ASP A 368 -3.40 -24.04 -1.92
N LEU A 369 -3.85 -23.53 -0.79
CA LEU A 369 -3.39 -22.24 -0.26
C LEU A 369 -1.94 -22.30 0.27
N HIS A 370 -1.40 -23.47 0.64
CA HIS A 370 0.00 -23.63 1.03
C HIS A 370 0.93 -23.32 -0.14
N TRP A 371 0.65 -23.89 -1.31
CA TRP A 371 1.39 -23.60 -2.53
C TRP A 371 1.15 -22.19 -3.04
N GLY A 372 -0.07 -21.68 -2.88
CA GLY A 372 -0.40 -20.29 -3.17
C GLY A 372 0.47 -19.32 -2.39
N LEU A 373 0.64 -19.51 -1.08
CA LEU A 373 1.53 -18.67 -0.27
C LEU A 373 3.01 -18.89 -0.59
N ALA A 374 3.41 -20.15 -0.82
CA ALA A 374 4.80 -20.49 -1.14
C ALA A 374 5.31 -19.79 -2.41
N ILE A 375 4.45 -19.58 -3.43
CA ILE A 375 4.84 -18.87 -4.66
C ILE A 375 5.25 -17.42 -4.38
N SER A 376 4.74 -16.81 -3.32
CA SER A 376 5.14 -15.45 -2.91
C SER A 376 6.62 -15.36 -2.56
N ALA A 377 7.27 -16.47 -2.16
CA ALA A 377 8.71 -16.52 -1.90
C ALA A 377 9.56 -16.27 -3.15
N VAL A 378 9.00 -16.44 -4.35
CA VAL A 378 9.71 -16.20 -5.63
C VAL A 378 10.08 -14.72 -5.77
N ALA A 379 9.22 -13.81 -5.31
CA ALA A 379 9.48 -12.37 -5.41
C ALA A 379 10.76 -11.95 -4.63
N PRO A 380 10.88 -12.19 -3.32
CA PRO A 380 12.09 -11.86 -2.59
C PRO A 380 13.29 -12.71 -3.04
N PHE A 381 13.09 -13.96 -3.51
CA PHE A 381 14.18 -14.80 -4.04
C PHE A 381 14.83 -14.16 -5.29
N ILE A 382 14.03 -13.74 -6.27
CA ILE A 382 14.54 -13.05 -7.47
C ILE A 382 15.16 -11.69 -7.10
N MET A 383 14.63 -11.02 -6.08
CA MET A 383 15.11 -9.71 -5.67
C MET A 383 16.54 -9.75 -5.08
N VAL A 384 16.97 -10.86 -4.43
CA VAL A 384 18.33 -11.00 -3.86
C VAL A 384 19.43 -10.71 -4.88
N PRO A 385 19.55 -11.45 -6.00
CA PRO A 385 20.60 -11.19 -6.98
C PRO A 385 20.49 -9.78 -7.60
N MET A 386 19.29 -9.24 -7.76
CA MET A 386 19.09 -7.89 -8.27
C MET A 386 19.66 -6.84 -7.31
N ILE A 387 19.38 -6.96 -6.01
CA ILE A 387 19.91 -6.08 -4.98
C ILE A 387 21.43 -6.12 -4.93
N LEU A 388 22.01 -7.33 -4.97
CA LEU A 388 23.46 -7.52 -4.96
C LEU A 388 24.12 -6.92 -6.22
N TRP A 389 23.46 -7.07 -7.37
CA TRP A 389 23.91 -6.43 -8.61
C TRP A 389 23.82 -4.90 -8.51
N MET A 390 22.69 -4.35 -8.02
CA MET A 390 22.50 -2.90 -7.83
C MET A 390 23.57 -2.32 -6.89
N ARG A 391 23.94 -3.05 -5.85
CA ARG A 391 25.01 -2.68 -4.92
C ARG A 391 26.36 -2.56 -5.61
N ARG A 392 26.73 -3.56 -6.42
CA ARG A 392 28.00 -3.58 -7.18
C ARG A 392 28.05 -2.51 -8.25
N ALA A 393 26.96 -2.31 -8.97
CA ALA A 393 26.82 -1.30 -10.03
C ALA A 393 26.70 0.14 -9.49
N LYS A 394 26.77 0.34 -8.16
CA LYS A 394 26.80 1.66 -7.52
C LYS A 394 28.16 2.36 -7.74
N ALA A 395 29.21 1.62 -7.92
CA ALA A 395 30.53 2.13 -8.26
C ALA A 395 30.61 2.47 -9.75
#